data_012972483f67e4f5b34f6da4b2d0151e
#
_entry.id   012972483f67e4f5b34f6da4b2d0151e
#
_cell.length_a   1.000
_cell.length_b   1.000
_cell.length_c   1.000
_cell.angle_alpha   90.00
_cell.angle_beta   90.00
_cell.angle_gamma   90.00
#
_symmetry.space_group_name_H-M   'P 1'
#
loop_
_entity.id
_entity.type
_entity.pdbx_description
1 polymer ?
#
loop_
_entity_poly.entity_id
_entity_poly.type
_entity_poly.pdbx_seq_one_letter_code
_entity_poly.pdbx_strand_id
1 'polypeptide(L)'
;YAKDTIYSPDGAKDEAGNPVVRYEKDDLVAKLTTDENGTAVINNLPLGTYYLKEVVAGENFVLNTEQKEFTLTAEDDTQAVVYEGVTYKNERQKVSVSVEKKDSVTGEKLEGVIFGLYAAEDILSNQGEVLVEKDTLLEKKATDAKGTLTFDSDLPHGKYYVKEEVRKAGYLPNEEVWNVDATYENQNLAKIELNKEVENQPTET
;
A
#
# COMPACT_ATOMS: atom_id res chain seq x y z
N TYR A 1 -1.07 -13.98 -19.06
CA TYR A 1 -0.03 -14.93 -19.46
C TYR A 1 -0.64 -16.30 -19.73
N ALA A 2 -0.04 -17.07 -20.64
CA ALA A 2 -0.38 -18.46 -20.87
C ALA A 2 0.19 -19.33 -19.73
N LYS A 3 -0.63 -20.16 -19.07
CA LYS A 3 -0.17 -21.09 -18.04
C LYS A 3 0.53 -22.30 -18.64
N ASP A 4 -0.01 -22.79 -19.74
CA ASP A 4 0.48 -23.90 -20.53
C ASP A 4 0.62 -23.48 -21.98
N THR A 5 1.30 -24.30 -22.79
CA THR A 5 1.36 -24.07 -24.24
C THR A 5 -0.06 -24.14 -24.83
N ILE A 6 -0.44 -23.09 -25.57
CA ILE A 6 -1.76 -22.97 -26.21
C ILE A 6 -1.57 -23.04 -27.72
N TYR A 7 -2.30 -23.94 -28.32
CA TYR A 7 -2.25 -24.16 -29.78
C TYR A 7 -3.25 -23.30 -30.54
N SER A 8 -3.01 -23.14 -31.82
CA SER A 8 -3.89 -22.37 -32.68
C SER A 8 -5.31 -22.97 -32.72
N PRO A 9 -6.36 -22.16 -32.48
CA PRO A 9 -7.73 -22.67 -32.35
C PRO A 9 -8.33 -23.20 -33.65
N ASP A 10 -7.73 -22.84 -34.81
CA ASP A 10 -8.14 -23.32 -36.13
C ASP A 10 -7.59 -24.72 -36.50
N GLY A 11 -6.84 -25.34 -35.58
CA GLY A 11 -6.22 -26.64 -35.77
C GLY A 11 -5.07 -26.63 -36.78
N ALA A 12 -4.51 -25.47 -37.10
CA ALA A 12 -3.39 -25.32 -38.01
C ALA A 12 -2.22 -26.23 -37.63
N LYS A 13 -1.53 -26.77 -38.63
CA LYS A 13 -0.32 -27.59 -38.47
C LYS A 13 0.83 -26.97 -39.27
N ASP A 14 2.04 -27.15 -38.74
CA ASP A 14 3.27 -26.79 -39.43
C ASP A 14 3.61 -27.75 -40.60
N GLU A 15 4.69 -27.46 -41.32
CA GLU A 15 5.13 -28.29 -42.45
C GLU A 15 5.48 -29.73 -42.05
N ALA A 16 5.82 -29.96 -40.78
CA ALA A 16 6.12 -31.28 -40.21
C ALA A 16 4.86 -32.00 -39.65
N GLY A 17 3.69 -31.33 -39.70
CA GLY A 17 2.42 -31.90 -39.26
C GLY A 17 2.15 -31.71 -37.75
N ASN A 18 2.94 -30.93 -37.05
CA ASN A 18 2.73 -30.62 -35.62
C ASN A 18 1.71 -29.49 -35.46
N PRO A 19 0.93 -29.47 -34.36
CA PRO A 19 0.05 -28.33 -34.07
C PRO A 19 0.83 -27.02 -33.97
N VAL A 20 0.32 -25.97 -34.60
CA VAL A 20 0.93 -24.62 -34.52
C VAL A 20 0.69 -24.06 -33.12
N VAL A 21 1.78 -23.66 -32.43
CA VAL A 21 1.73 -22.99 -31.12
C VAL A 21 1.26 -21.55 -31.31
N ARG A 22 0.27 -21.14 -30.53
CA ARG A 22 -0.22 -19.76 -30.47
C ARG A 22 0.50 -18.99 -29.38
N TYR A 23 0.65 -19.59 -28.21
CA TYR A 23 1.40 -19.06 -27.06
C TYR A 23 2.20 -20.19 -26.41
N GLU A 24 3.46 -19.94 -26.16
CA GLU A 24 4.27 -20.81 -25.31
C GLU A 24 3.87 -20.62 -23.84
N LYS A 25 4.19 -21.60 -23.01
CA LYS A 25 4.04 -21.45 -21.58
C LYS A 25 4.76 -20.17 -21.08
N ASP A 26 4.09 -19.41 -20.21
CA ASP A 26 4.53 -18.15 -19.60
C ASP A 26 4.63 -16.96 -20.58
N ASP A 27 4.22 -17.10 -21.82
CA ASP A 27 4.11 -15.97 -22.74
C ASP A 27 3.12 -14.92 -22.23
N LEU A 28 3.50 -13.64 -22.42
CA LEU A 28 2.58 -12.52 -22.20
C LEU A 28 1.54 -12.49 -23.32
N VAL A 29 0.29 -12.80 -22.98
CA VAL A 29 -0.82 -12.80 -23.92
C VAL A 29 -1.38 -11.40 -24.15
N ALA A 30 -1.56 -10.63 -23.08
CA ALA A 30 -2.05 -9.25 -23.13
C ALA A 30 -1.69 -8.47 -21.85
N LYS A 31 -1.71 -7.13 -21.96
CA LYS A 31 -1.76 -6.21 -20.84
C LYS A 31 -3.10 -5.50 -20.82
N LEU A 32 -3.73 -5.45 -19.66
CA LEU A 32 -4.99 -4.80 -19.45
C LEU A 32 -4.82 -3.68 -18.40
N THR A 33 -5.52 -2.58 -18.60
CA THR A 33 -5.65 -1.52 -17.61
C THR A 33 -7.11 -1.42 -17.21
N THR A 34 -7.38 -1.41 -15.91
CA THR A 34 -8.74 -1.23 -15.39
C THR A 34 -9.24 0.18 -15.66
N ASP A 35 -10.54 0.29 -15.97
CA ASP A 35 -11.25 1.56 -16.11
C ASP A 35 -11.60 2.20 -14.74
N GLU A 36 -12.37 3.27 -14.76
CA GLU A 36 -12.84 3.98 -13.55
C GLU A 36 -13.73 3.13 -12.62
N ASN A 37 -14.31 2.04 -13.15
CA ASN A 37 -15.10 1.08 -12.39
C ASN A 37 -14.26 -0.08 -11.85
N GLY A 38 -12.94 -0.06 -12.08
CA GLY A 38 -12.03 -1.13 -11.69
C GLY A 38 -12.14 -2.37 -12.58
N THR A 39 -12.67 -2.25 -13.79
CA THR A 39 -12.92 -3.37 -14.71
C THR A 39 -12.02 -3.31 -15.93
N ALA A 40 -11.51 -4.45 -16.35
CA ALA A 40 -10.84 -4.63 -17.64
C ALA A 40 -11.32 -5.91 -18.30
N VAL A 41 -11.47 -5.89 -19.61
CA VAL A 41 -11.98 -7.02 -20.39
C VAL A 41 -11.05 -7.31 -21.55
N ILE A 42 -10.80 -8.59 -21.80
CA ILE A 42 -10.16 -9.07 -23.02
C ILE A 42 -11.09 -10.06 -23.71
N ASN A 43 -11.18 -9.96 -25.02
CA ASN A 43 -11.98 -10.83 -25.85
C ASN A 43 -11.09 -11.67 -26.78
N ASN A 44 -11.67 -12.72 -27.36
CA ASN A 44 -11.05 -13.57 -28.39
C ASN A 44 -9.79 -14.32 -27.92
N LEU A 45 -9.74 -14.70 -26.63
CA LEU A 45 -8.72 -15.62 -26.16
C LEU A 45 -9.01 -17.04 -26.66
N PRO A 46 -8.02 -17.80 -27.15
CA PRO A 46 -8.15 -19.23 -27.37
C PRO A 46 -8.55 -19.98 -26.09
N LEU A 47 -9.21 -21.13 -26.25
CA LEU A 47 -9.42 -22.03 -25.10
C LEU A 47 -8.07 -22.48 -24.53
N GLY A 48 -7.99 -22.58 -23.22
CA GLY A 48 -6.75 -22.94 -22.53
C GLY A 48 -6.69 -22.39 -21.11
N THR A 49 -5.59 -22.65 -20.44
CA THR A 49 -5.34 -22.18 -19.06
C THR A 49 -4.41 -20.97 -19.08
N TYR A 50 -4.81 -19.96 -18.35
CA TYR A 50 -4.12 -18.67 -18.24
C TYR A 50 -3.88 -18.32 -16.79
N TYR A 51 -2.99 -17.36 -16.56
CA TYR A 51 -2.91 -16.69 -15.26
C TYR A 51 -2.79 -15.18 -15.42
N LEU A 52 -3.40 -14.47 -14.47
CA LEU A 52 -3.23 -13.04 -14.29
C LEU A 52 -2.26 -12.76 -13.17
N LYS A 53 -1.52 -11.68 -13.30
CA LYS A 53 -0.82 -11.01 -12.21
C LYS A 53 -0.92 -9.50 -12.37
N GLU A 54 -1.06 -8.80 -11.26
CA GLU A 54 -0.95 -7.36 -11.24
C GLU A 54 0.52 -6.95 -11.44
N VAL A 55 0.78 -5.95 -12.25
CA VAL A 55 2.12 -5.41 -12.48
C VAL A 55 2.25 -3.96 -12.03
N VAL A 56 1.13 -3.23 -11.97
CA VAL A 56 1.04 -1.87 -11.46
C VAL A 56 -0.22 -1.76 -10.61
N ALA A 57 -0.06 -1.45 -9.33
CA ALA A 57 -1.17 -1.07 -8.45
C ALA A 57 -1.58 0.38 -8.70
N GLY A 58 -2.80 0.74 -8.32
CA GLY A 58 -3.23 2.14 -8.27
C GLY A 58 -2.40 2.94 -7.26
N GLU A 59 -2.36 4.25 -7.44
CA GLU A 59 -1.71 5.16 -6.49
C GLU A 59 -2.28 4.98 -5.08
N ASN A 60 -1.42 5.03 -4.07
CA ASN A 60 -1.71 4.76 -2.65
C ASN A 60 -1.95 3.29 -2.27
N PHE A 61 -1.87 2.38 -3.22
CA PHE A 61 -2.06 0.96 -2.99
C PHE A 61 -0.76 0.15 -3.09
N VAL A 62 -0.77 -1.00 -2.44
CA VAL A 62 0.30 -2.00 -2.50
C VAL A 62 0.01 -2.98 -3.62
N LEU A 63 1.05 -3.35 -4.36
CA LEU A 63 0.96 -4.35 -5.42
C LEU A 63 0.49 -5.69 -4.84
N ASN A 64 -0.58 -6.23 -5.39
CA ASN A 64 -0.99 -7.60 -5.11
C ASN A 64 -0.16 -8.58 -5.96
N THR A 65 0.72 -9.34 -5.32
CA THR A 65 1.63 -10.27 -5.99
C THR A 65 1.01 -11.64 -6.27
N GLU A 66 -0.27 -11.83 -5.93
CA GLU A 66 -0.97 -13.09 -6.16
C GLU A 66 -1.10 -13.35 -7.67
N GLN A 67 -0.81 -14.57 -8.08
CA GLN A 67 -1.15 -15.05 -9.42
C GLN A 67 -2.49 -15.78 -9.37
N LYS A 68 -3.43 -15.40 -10.21
CA LYS A 68 -4.75 -16.03 -10.30
C LYS A 68 -4.89 -16.77 -11.62
N GLU A 69 -5.13 -18.05 -11.52
CA GLU A 69 -5.32 -18.93 -12.69
C GLU A 69 -6.80 -19.03 -13.05
N PHE A 70 -7.08 -19.13 -14.34
CA PHE A 70 -8.39 -19.42 -14.87
C PHE A 70 -8.27 -20.26 -16.14
N THR A 71 -9.30 -21.05 -16.44
CA THR A 71 -9.32 -21.94 -17.61
C THR A 71 -10.55 -21.64 -18.44
N LEU A 72 -10.33 -21.40 -19.73
CA LEU A 72 -11.39 -21.29 -20.71
C LEU A 72 -11.58 -22.64 -21.39
N THR A 73 -12.69 -23.31 -21.10
CA THR A 73 -13.09 -24.58 -21.70
C THR A 73 -14.52 -24.47 -22.22
N ALA A 74 -14.77 -24.95 -23.43
CA ALA A 74 -16.15 -25.12 -23.87
C ALA A 74 -16.80 -26.31 -23.17
N GLU A 75 -18.05 -26.17 -22.72
CA GLU A 75 -18.80 -27.29 -22.13
C GLU A 75 -19.14 -28.36 -23.19
N ASP A 76 -19.41 -27.94 -24.41
CA ASP A 76 -19.66 -28.78 -25.57
C ASP A 76 -19.33 -28.05 -26.88
N ASP A 77 -19.45 -28.77 -28.01
CA ASP A 77 -19.16 -28.25 -29.33
C ASP A 77 -20.15 -27.17 -29.82
N THR A 78 -21.20 -26.91 -29.07
CA THR A 78 -22.24 -25.91 -29.40
C THR A 78 -22.05 -24.58 -28.67
N GLN A 79 -21.15 -24.53 -27.68
CA GLN A 79 -20.88 -23.32 -26.93
C GLN A 79 -20.00 -22.33 -27.71
N ALA A 80 -20.62 -21.26 -28.23
CA ALA A 80 -19.93 -20.27 -29.04
C ALA A 80 -19.07 -19.28 -28.25
N VAL A 81 -19.39 -19.04 -26.98
CA VAL A 81 -18.72 -18.05 -26.11
C VAL A 81 -18.54 -18.60 -24.70
N VAL A 82 -17.35 -18.44 -24.17
CA VAL A 82 -16.99 -18.78 -22.77
C VAL A 82 -16.62 -17.51 -22.04
N TYR A 83 -17.12 -17.34 -20.82
CA TYR A 83 -16.81 -16.19 -19.95
C TYR A 83 -16.20 -16.68 -18.66
N GLU A 84 -15.11 -16.04 -18.26
CA GLU A 84 -14.50 -16.19 -16.96
C GLU A 84 -14.21 -14.84 -16.32
N GLY A 85 -14.28 -14.76 -14.99
CA GLY A 85 -14.03 -13.53 -14.24
C GLY A 85 -13.02 -13.75 -13.12
N VAL A 86 -12.07 -12.82 -12.98
CA VAL A 86 -11.07 -12.82 -11.92
C VAL A 86 -11.12 -11.49 -11.19
N THR A 87 -11.12 -11.53 -9.85
CA THR A 87 -11.14 -10.32 -9.01
C THR A 87 -9.85 -10.22 -8.22
N TYR A 88 -9.23 -9.02 -8.25
CA TYR A 88 -8.12 -8.62 -7.38
C TYR A 88 -8.59 -7.61 -6.34
N LYS A 89 -7.97 -7.66 -5.17
CA LYS A 89 -8.10 -6.63 -4.13
C LYS A 89 -6.72 -6.12 -3.79
N ASN A 90 -6.59 -4.80 -3.71
CA ASN A 90 -5.37 -4.14 -3.27
C ASN A 90 -5.54 -3.60 -1.86
N GLU A 91 -4.50 -3.76 -1.04
CA GLU A 91 -4.41 -3.12 0.25
C GLU A 91 -3.84 -1.70 0.09
N ARG A 92 -4.37 -0.74 0.85
CA ARG A 92 -3.78 0.59 0.90
C ARG A 92 -2.44 0.55 1.65
N GLN A 93 -1.43 1.27 1.16
CA GLN A 93 -0.18 1.45 1.89
C GLN A 93 -0.47 2.14 3.24
N LYS A 94 0.01 1.55 4.33
CA LYS A 94 -0.20 2.05 5.69
C LYS A 94 0.91 3.01 6.10
N VAL A 95 0.61 3.87 7.07
CA VAL A 95 1.57 4.79 7.69
C VAL A 95 1.61 4.55 9.19
N SER A 96 2.81 4.50 9.76
CA SER A 96 3.04 4.40 11.20
C SER A 96 3.98 5.51 11.64
N VAL A 97 3.58 6.26 12.66
CA VAL A 97 4.37 7.35 13.25
C VAL A 97 4.62 7.04 14.72
N SER A 98 5.90 6.99 15.11
CA SER A 98 6.33 6.62 16.45
C SER A 98 7.33 7.62 17.01
N VAL A 99 7.32 7.79 18.34
CA VAL A 99 8.27 8.63 19.07
C VAL A 99 8.93 7.80 20.16
N GLU A 100 10.23 7.96 20.33
CA GLU A 100 10.99 7.49 21.47
C GLU A 100 11.48 8.69 22.28
N LYS A 101 11.22 8.70 23.59
CA LYS A 101 11.50 9.82 24.48
C LYS A 101 12.54 9.46 25.52
N LYS A 102 13.59 10.30 25.65
CA LYS A 102 14.72 10.09 26.54
C LYS A 102 15.07 11.36 27.34
N ASP A 103 15.74 11.14 28.46
CA ASP A 103 16.52 12.14 29.17
C ASP A 103 17.81 12.44 28.39
N SER A 104 18.10 13.70 28.15
CA SER A 104 19.28 14.14 27.36
C SER A 104 20.61 13.93 28.08
N VAL A 105 20.59 13.74 29.39
CA VAL A 105 21.80 13.60 30.21
C VAL A 105 22.06 12.13 30.56
N THR A 106 21.04 11.42 31.01
CA THR A 106 21.15 10.03 31.47
C THR A 106 20.87 9.00 30.43
N GLY A 107 20.13 9.37 29.36
CA GLY A 107 19.59 8.45 28.34
C GLY A 107 18.42 7.60 28.81
N GLU A 108 17.93 7.84 30.06
CA GLU A 108 16.79 7.12 30.61
C GLU A 108 15.52 7.37 29.78
N LYS A 109 14.69 6.34 29.65
CA LYS A 109 13.42 6.41 28.96
C LYS A 109 12.40 7.20 29.76
N LEU A 110 11.67 8.12 29.12
CA LEU A 110 10.71 8.99 29.77
C LEU A 110 9.28 8.56 29.48
N GLU A 111 8.63 7.99 30.50
CA GLU A 111 7.21 7.65 30.50
C GLU A 111 6.33 8.88 30.77
N GLY A 112 5.12 8.92 30.17
CA GLY A 112 4.07 9.88 30.47
C GLY A 112 4.22 11.23 29.78
N VAL A 113 5.15 11.38 28.82
CA VAL A 113 5.27 12.57 27.98
C VAL A 113 4.21 12.51 26.88
N ILE A 114 3.39 13.54 26.75
CA ILE A 114 2.29 13.56 25.77
C ILE A 114 2.73 14.29 24.51
N PHE A 115 2.54 13.63 23.36
CA PHE A 115 2.74 14.19 22.04
C PHE A 115 1.41 14.32 21.28
N GLY A 116 1.29 15.37 20.48
CA GLY A 116 0.22 15.58 19.53
C GLY A 116 0.67 15.36 18.08
N LEU A 117 -0.16 14.70 17.29
CA LEU A 117 -0.02 14.53 15.85
C LEU A 117 -0.98 15.45 15.14
N TYR A 118 -0.49 16.28 14.23
CA TYR A 118 -1.22 17.32 13.52
C TYR A 118 -1.03 17.20 12.01
N ALA A 119 -2.02 17.66 11.24
CA ALA A 119 -1.86 17.85 9.81
C ALA A 119 -0.98 19.07 9.51
N ALA A 120 0.07 18.91 8.71
CA ALA A 120 0.96 20.01 8.33
C ALA A 120 0.43 20.82 7.13
N GLU A 121 -0.49 20.24 6.40
CA GLU A 121 -1.20 20.83 5.24
C GLU A 121 -2.62 20.24 5.20
N ASP A 122 -3.48 20.76 4.32
CA ASP A 122 -4.76 20.12 4.05
C ASP A 122 -4.52 18.73 3.46
N ILE A 123 -5.08 17.70 4.10
CA ILE A 123 -4.99 16.32 3.64
C ILE A 123 -6.17 16.04 2.72
N LEU A 124 -5.86 15.69 1.49
CA LEU A 124 -6.86 15.53 0.43
C LEU A 124 -7.17 14.06 0.15
N SER A 125 -8.42 13.80 -0.26
CA SER A 125 -8.81 12.54 -0.89
C SER A 125 -8.22 12.43 -2.31
N ASN A 126 -8.28 11.25 -2.91
CA ASN A 126 -7.89 11.04 -4.32
C ASN A 126 -8.73 11.88 -5.31
N GLN A 127 -9.86 12.42 -4.87
CA GLN A 127 -10.75 13.28 -5.65
C GLN A 127 -10.52 14.78 -5.39
N GLY A 128 -9.55 15.12 -4.51
CA GLY A 128 -9.19 16.49 -4.16
C GLY A 128 -10.07 17.12 -3.08
N GLU A 129 -10.91 16.36 -2.40
CA GLU A 129 -11.70 16.84 -1.26
C GLU A 129 -10.83 16.89 -0.01
N VAL A 130 -10.99 17.93 0.80
CA VAL A 130 -10.29 18.07 2.08
C VAL A 130 -10.84 17.06 3.07
N LEU A 131 -10.01 16.10 3.48
CA LEU A 131 -10.31 15.10 4.52
C LEU A 131 -9.97 15.64 5.91
N VAL A 132 -8.85 16.36 6.02
CA VAL A 132 -8.37 16.96 7.27
C VAL A 132 -7.78 18.33 6.94
N GLU A 133 -8.23 19.37 7.62
CA GLU A 133 -7.68 20.72 7.46
C GLU A 133 -6.31 20.82 8.13
N LYS A 134 -5.47 21.69 7.57
CA LYS A 134 -4.17 22.05 8.14
C LYS A 134 -4.29 22.43 9.61
N ASP A 135 -3.28 22.08 10.40
CA ASP A 135 -3.16 22.34 11.85
C ASP A 135 -4.24 21.65 12.72
N THR A 136 -5.04 20.76 12.14
CA THR A 136 -5.96 19.90 12.91
C THR A 136 -5.17 18.89 13.75
N LEU A 137 -5.49 18.81 15.04
CA LEU A 137 -5.02 17.76 15.93
C LEU A 137 -5.74 16.45 15.60
N LEU A 138 -4.99 15.42 15.16
CA LEU A 138 -5.57 14.11 14.86
C LEU A 138 -5.57 13.19 16.09
N GLU A 139 -4.47 13.21 16.86
CA GLU A 139 -4.31 12.32 18.01
C GLU A 139 -3.36 12.91 19.06
N LYS A 140 -3.64 12.64 20.34
CA LYS A 140 -2.70 12.83 21.46
C LYS A 140 -2.41 11.49 22.10
N LYS A 141 -1.13 11.21 22.37
CA LYS A 141 -0.72 9.97 23.01
C LYS A 141 0.45 10.19 23.95
N ALA A 142 0.46 9.46 25.06
CA ALA A 142 1.55 9.47 26.03
C ALA A 142 2.56 8.36 25.76
N THR A 143 3.83 8.63 26.06
CA THR A 143 4.87 7.59 26.05
C THR A 143 4.62 6.57 27.17
N ASP A 144 4.87 5.31 26.86
CA ASP A 144 4.78 4.18 27.78
C ASP A 144 6.02 4.06 28.69
N ALA A 145 6.07 3.00 29.51
CA ALA A 145 7.19 2.72 30.41
C ALA A 145 8.55 2.51 29.69
N LYS A 146 8.53 2.24 28.38
CA LYS A 146 9.72 2.15 27.55
C LYS A 146 10.10 3.49 26.93
N GLY A 147 9.36 4.55 27.24
CA GLY A 147 9.53 5.87 26.65
C GLY A 147 9.06 5.94 25.20
N THR A 148 8.23 5.02 24.74
CA THR A 148 7.79 4.95 23.35
C THR A 148 6.29 5.20 23.21
N LEU A 149 5.89 5.73 22.08
CA LEU A 149 4.51 5.74 21.60
C LEU A 149 4.47 5.47 20.10
N THR A 150 3.38 4.90 19.66
CA THR A 150 3.01 4.82 18.24
C THR A 150 1.60 5.33 18.12
N PHE A 151 1.34 6.28 17.23
CA PHE A 151 -0.01 6.77 16.99
C PHE A 151 -0.87 5.67 16.35
N ASP A 152 -2.13 5.55 16.79
CA ASP A 152 -3.03 4.47 16.38
C ASP A 152 -3.90 4.85 15.18
N SER A 153 -3.99 6.15 14.87
CA SER A 153 -4.80 6.66 13.77
C SER A 153 -4.38 6.07 12.42
N ASP A 154 -5.38 5.67 11.62
CA ASP A 154 -5.16 5.27 10.24
C ASP A 154 -4.99 6.54 9.37
N LEU A 155 -3.72 6.91 9.15
CA LEU A 155 -3.37 8.16 8.50
C LEU A 155 -3.50 8.05 6.98
N PRO A 156 -4.24 8.95 6.31
CA PRO A 156 -4.11 9.19 4.87
C PRO A 156 -2.68 9.58 4.51
N HIS A 157 -2.26 9.34 3.27
CA HIS A 157 -1.00 9.88 2.77
C HIS A 157 -1.05 11.42 2.78
N GLY A 158 0.05 12.04 3.20
CA GLY A 158 0.14 13.49 3.33
C GLY A 158 1.27 13.90 4.27
N LYS A 159 1.31 15.18 4.62
CA LYS A 159 2.31 15.74 5.52
C LYS A 159 1.70 16.07 6.87
N TYR A 160 2.41 15.69 7.91
CA TYR A 160 2.02 15.85 9.30
C TYR A 160 3.14 16.49 10.09
N TYR A 161 2.86 16.87 11.33
CA TYR A 161 3.89 17.21 12.30
C TYR A 161 3.53 16.68 13.69
N VAL A 162 4.57 16.39 14.46
CA VAL A 162 4.47 15.94 15.85
C VAL A 162 5.18 16.93 16.76
N LYS A 163 4.56 17.27 17.86
CA LYS A 163 5.18 18.11 18.91
C LYS A 163 4.81 17.61 20.30
N GLU A 164 5.68 17.92 21.25
CA GLU A 164 5.40 17.69 22.67
C GLU A 164 4.31 18.63 23.16
N GLU A 165 3.27 18.07 23.79
CA GLU A 165 2.15 18.83 24.35
C GLU A 165 2.28 18.97 25.88
N VAL A 166 2.72 17.89 26.54
CA VAL A 166 2.90 17.85 27.99
C VAL A 166 4.20 17.14 28.32
N ARG A 167 5.12 17.88 28.93
CA ARG A 167 6.39 17.35 29.44
C ARG A 167 6.21 16.54 30.71
N LYS A 168 7.19 15.71 31.03
CA LYS A 168 7.33 15.09 32.34
C LYS A 168 7.76 16.14 33.39
N ALA A 169 7.24 16.04 34.61
CA ALA A 169 7.69 16.90 35.71
C ALA A 169 9.21 16.75 35.94
N GLY A 170 9.91 17.87 36.20
CA GLY A 170 11.36 17.88 36.36
C GLY A 170 12.16 18.04 35.06
N TYR A 171 11.49 18.31 33.92
CA TYR A 171 12.14 18.55 32.63
C TYR A 171 11.76 19.92 32.04
N LEU A 172 12.64 20.48 31.23
CA LEU A 172 12.37 21.69 30.45
C LEU A 172 11.39 21.37 29.34
N PRO A 173 10.59 22.36 28.86
CA PRO A 173 9.77 22.19 27.67
C PRO A 173 10.65 21.88 26.45
N ASN A 174 10.17 20.99 25.60
CA ASN A 174 10.75 20.79 24.27
C ASN A 174 9.79 21.39 23.23
N GLU A 175 10.25 22.43 22.54
CA GLU A 175 9.48 23.14 21.52
C GLU A 175 9.78 22.62 20.09
N GLU A 176 10.57 21.55 19.98
CA GLU A 176 10.88 20.93 18.69
C GLU A 176 9.60 20.42 18.01
N VAL A 177 9.46 20.78 16.75
CA VAL A 177 8.42 20.24 15.86
C VAL A 177 9.07 19.27 14.89
N TRP A 178 8.61 18.02 14.90
CA TRP A 178 9.04 17.02 13.95
C TRP A 178 8.09 16.98 12.76
N ASN A 179 8.58 17.40 11.57
CA ASN A 179 7.85 17.29 10.33
C ASN A 179 7.89 15.84 9.81
N VAL A 180 6.72 15.30 9.52
CA VAL A 180 6.49 13.92 9.09
C VAL A 180 5.99 13.93 7.66
N ASP A 181 6.78 13.44 6.73
CA ASP A 181 6.35 13.22 5.34
C ASP A 181 5.87 11.78 5.18
N ALA A 182 4.56 11.61 5.13
CA ALA A 182 3.87 10.34 4.96
C ALA A 182 3.23 10.24 3.57
N THR A 183 3.83 10.86 2.55
CA THR A 183 3.39 10.72 1.16
C THR A 183 3.67 9.32 0.64
N TYR A 184 2.87 8.89 -0.33
CA TYR A 184 3.03 7.58 -0.96
C TYR A 184 4.43 7.44 -1.59
N GLU A 185 5.11 6.33 -1.31
CA GLU A 185 6.46 6.09 -1.83
C GLU A 185 6.44 5.21 -3.09
N ASN A 186 5.95 3.97 -2.96
CA ASN A 186 5.88 3.02 -4.07
C ASN A 186 4.98 1.82 -3.73
N GLN A 187 4.57 1.09 -4.76
CA GLN A 187 3.65 -0.06 -4.64
C GLN A 187 4.22 -1.31 -3.95
N ASN A 188 5.53 -1.37 -3.73
CA ASN A 188 6.19 -2.54 -3.13
C ASN A 188 6.39 -2.39 -1.61
N LEU A 189 6.07 -1.22 -1.05
CA LEU A 189 6.16 -0.92 0.37
C LEU A 189 4.76 -0.98 1.00
N ALA A 190 4.53 -1.99 1.85
CA ALA A 190 3.24 -2.18 2.50
C ALA A 190 2.96 -1.14 3.60
N LYS A 191 4.02 -0.63 4.25
CA LYS A 191 3.92 0.28 5.40
C LYS A 191 5.10 1.25 5.42
N ILE A 192 4.81 2.53 5.50
CA ILE A 192 5.77 3.58 5.79
C ILE A 192 5.94 3.67 7.31
N GLU A 193 7.15 3.49 7.82
CA GLU A 193 7.46 3.57 9.24
C GLU A 193 8.34 4.79 9.51
N LEU A 194 7.81 5.75 10.26
CA LEU A 194 8.46 7.00 10.58
C LEU A 194 8.67 7.08 12.09
N ASN A 195 9.92 7.13 12.52
CA ASN A 195 10.32 7.11 13.92
C ASN A 195 11.20 8.31 14.26
N LYS A 196 10.97 8.92 15.40
CA LYS A 196 11.77 10.03 15.92
C LYS A 196 12.19 9.78 17.36
N GLU A 197 13.48 9.95 17.61
CA GLU A 197 13.99 10.08 18.98
C GLU A 197 13.94 11.55 19.38
N VAL A 198 13.40 11.84 20.56
CA VAL A 198 13.25 13.18 21.13
C VAL A 198 13.80 13.18 22.55
N GLU A 199 14.62 14.16 22.87
CA GLU A 199 15.25 14.29 24.18
C GLU A 199 14.69 15.49 24.94
N ASN A 200 14.54 15.36 26.28
CA ASN A 200 14.29 16.49 27.17
C ASN A 200 15.44 16.66 28.14
N GLN A 201 15.78 17.93 28.38
CA GLN A 201 16.76 18.31 29.39
C GLN A 201 16.10 18.34 30.77
N PRO A 202 16.67 17.67 31.78
CA PRO A 202 16.19 17.83 33.14
C PRO A 202 16.39 19.28 33.63
N THR A 203 15.49 19.74 34.50
CA THR A 203 15.69 21.02 35.19
C THR A 203 16.84 20.85 36.20
N GLU A 204 17.70 21.87 36.29
CA GLU A 204 18.71 21.88 37.35
C GLU A 204 18.04 21.85 38.74
N THR A 205 18.54 21.01 39.64
CA THR A 205 18.11 20.93 41.05
C THR A 205 18.95 21.87 41.92
#